data_3340c04e148500c77f5575800163d627
#
_entry.id   3340c04e148500c77f5575800163d627
#
_cell.length_a   1.000
_cell.length_b   1.000
_cell.length_c   1.000
_cell.angle_alpha   90.00
_cell.angle_beta   90.00
_cell.angle_gamma   90.00
#
_symmetry.space_group_name_H-M   'P 1'
#
loop_
_entity.id
_entity.type
_entity.pdbx_description
1 polymer ?
#
loop_
_entity_poly.entity_id
_entity_poly.type
_entity_poly.pdbx_seq_one_letter_code
_entity_poly.pdbx_strand_id
1 'polypeptide(L)'
;MQKVTQIQQLDRKISGLPPQIATLLLDWYDKGRRILPWREDPSPYHVWLSEIMLQQTRVEAVRPYFERFLARLPDIQSLACAGEDELLKLWEGLGYYNRVRNLQKAARIIMENYQGEIPADSELLQKLPGIGSYTAGAVSSIAFGKKVPAVDGNVFRVYTRLMMDGRDILQNTMRRAVELAFTEVIPENRPGDFNQALMELGAVTCLPNGAPKCTDCPLQEICLSHQSGCETGYPVKTPKKPRKIEEKTILIIQNETKTAIRKRPDHGLLAGLYEFPSLPGRLNAETVLSIVKESGLSPLYISSLGDTKHIFTHREWQMTGYYIRIDELSPVAETAEKLHYMFVDKNQIERTYPVPSAYSFYMKQLKGASAMPTDKK
;
A
#
# COMPACT_ATOMS: atom_id res chain seq x y z
N MET A 1 20.31 -20.67 36.68
CA MET A 1 20.22 -19.54 35.76
C MET A 1 18.86 -19.43 35.05
N GLN A 2 18.29 -20.46 34.42
CA GLN A 2 17.00 -20.38 33.71
C GLN A 2 15.79 -19.97 34.58
N LYS A 3 15.70 -20.39 35.85
CA LYS A 3 14.57 -20.03 36.73
C LYS A 3 14.57 -18.57 37.19
N VAL A 4 15.75 -17.94 37.35
CA VAL A 4 15.87 -16.52 37.72
C VAL A 4 15.40 -15.63 36.56
N THR A 5 15.72 -16.01 35.33
CA THR A 5 15.29 -15.29 34.11
C THR A 5 13.76 -15.35 33.92
N GLN A 6 13.11 -16.49 34.22
CA GLN A 6 11.66 -16.63 34.16
C GLN A 6 10.92 -15.81 35.22
N ILE A 7 11.44 -15.73 36.44
CA ILE A 7 10.83 -14.93 37.53
C ILE A 7 10.97 -13.45 37.21
N GLN A 8 12.13 -12.98 36.75
CA GLN A 8 12.32 -11.59 36.31
C GLN A 8 11.47 -11.22 35.08
N GLN A 9 11.18 -12.18 34.17
CA GLN A 9 10.25 -11.99 33.07
C GLN A 9 8.79 -11.92 33.52
N LEU A 10 8.38 -12.67 34.57
CA LEU A 10 7.04 -12.59 35.13
C LEU A 10 6.81 -11.26 35.86
N ASP A 11 7.76 -10.81 36.68
CA ASP A 11 7.67 -9.56 37.42
C ASP A 11 7.62 -8.32 36.51
N ARG A 12 8.34 -8.33 35.37
CA ARG A 12 8.26 -7.25 34.38
C ARG A 12 7.02 -7.29 33.49
N LYS A 13 6.36 -8.44 33.28
CA LYS A 13 5.02 -8.52 32.65
C LYS A 13 3.94 -7.83 33.47
N ILE A 14 4.16 -7.62 34.74
CA ILE A 14 3.27 -6.92 35.67
C ILE A 14 3.60 -5.42 35.77
N SER A 15 4.85 -5.00 35.40
CA SER A 15 5.36 -3.64 35.65
C SER A 15 5.15 -2.62 34.51
N GLY A 16 4.48 -2.99 33.40
CA GLY A 16 4.24 -2.04 32.29
C GLY A 16 5.52 -1.67 31.50
N LEU A 17 5.41 -0.69 30.61
CA LEU A 17 6.56 -0.13 29.89
C LEU A 17 7.43 0.73 30.83
N PRO A 18 8.78 0.75 30.64
CA PRO A 18 9.66 1.59 31.44
C PRO A 18 9.25 3.09 31.33
N PRO A 19 9.08 3.81 32.44
CA PRO A 19 8.58 5.19 32.43
C PRO A 19 9.50 6.16 31.67
N GLN A 20 10.82 5.87 31.59
CA GLN A 20 11.79 6.69 30.86
C GLN A 20 11.70 6.56 29.33
N ILE A 21 10.87 5.66 28.80
CA ILE A 21 10.74 5.43 27.34
C ILE A 21 10.39 6.72 26.58
N ALA A 22 9.51 7.55 27.15
CA ALA A 22 9.08 8.79 26.50
C ALA A 22 10.23 9.79 26.36
N THR A 23 11.00 10.00 27.42
CA THR A 23 12.15 10.93 27.42
C THR A 23 13.21 10.45 26.44
N LEU A 24 13.62 9.17 26.52
CA LEU A 24 14.65 8.61 25.65
C LEU A 24 14.28 8.69 24.15
N LEU A 25 13.01 8.41 23.83
CA LEU A 25 12.52 8.47 22.45
C LEU A 25 12.43 9.91 21.93
N LEU A 26 11.89 10.83 22.72
CA LEU A 26 11.72 12.22 22.28
C LEU A 26 13.07 12.92 22.13
N ASP A 27 14.03 12.71 23.03
CA ASP A 27 15.38 13.26 22.92
C ASP A 27 16.12 12.77 21.66
N TRP A 28 15.93 11.51 21.30
CA TRP A 28 16.48 10.93 20.09
C TRP A 28 15.77 11.48 18.85
N TYR A 29 14.44 11.58 18.87
CA TYR A 29 13.62 12.05 17.77
C TYR A 29 13.92 13.52 17.42
N ASP A 30 14.08 14.36 18.42
CA ASP A 30 14.41 15.78 18.23
C ASP A 30 15.76 16.00 17.55
N LYS A 31 16.73 15.09 17.79
CA LYS A 31 18.08 15.18 17.20
C LYS A 31 18.17 14.70 15.75
N GLY A 32 17.30 13.78 15.33
CA GLY A 32 17.54 13.08 14.08
C GLY A 32 16.30 12.68 13.25
N ARG A 33 15.12 13.24 13.54
CA ARG A 33 13.91 12.93 12.76
C ARG A 33 14.06 13.31 11.30
N ARG A 34 13.58 12.45 10.39
CA ARG A 34 13.52 12.78 8.97
C ARG A 34 12.59 13.94 8.69
N ILE A 35 13.00 14.83 7.81
CA ILE A 35 12.16 15.91 7.28
C ILE A 35 11.23 15.31 6.23
N LEU A 36 9.92 15.37 6.47
CA LEU A 36 8.89 14.79 5.61
C LEU A 36 7.77 15.82 5.40
N PRO A 37 7.21 15.98 4.18
CA PRO A 37 6.22 17.02 3.87
C PRO A 37 5.03 17.04 4.86
N TRP A 38 4.53 15.86 5.23
CA TRP A 38 3.41 15.71 6.18
C TRP A 38 3.78 15.92 7.65
N ARG A 39 5.08 16.16 7.95
CA ARG A 39 5.57 16.57 9.28
C ARG A 39 5.85 18.05 9.36
N GLU A 40 6.13 18.69 8.22
CA GLU A 40 6.32 20.15 8.15
C GLU A 40 5.00 20.90 8.23
N ASP A 41 3.95 20.34 7.62
CA ASP A 41 2.57 20.80 7.74
C ASP A 41 1.66 19.65 8.20
N PRO A 42 1.56 19.42 9.53
CA PRO A 42 0.79 18.32 10.09
C PRO A 42 -0.70 18.62 10.21
N SER A 43 -1.30 19.24 9.18
CA SER A 43 -2.75 19.43 9.13
C SER A 43 -3.48 18.08 9.18
N PRO A 44 -4.73 18.02 9.70
CA PRO A 44 -5.46 16.76 9.80
C PRO A 44 -5.58 16.02 8.47
N TYR A 45 -5.77 16.74 7.36
CA TYR A 45 -5.85 16.14 6.03
C TYR A 45 -4.50 15.58 5.57
N HIS A 46 -3.41 16.31 5.77
CA HIS A 46 -2.06 15.87 5.39
C HIS A 46 -1.62 14.63 6.17
N VAL A 47 -1.85 14.63 7.48
CA VAL A 47 -1.56 13.47 8.33
C VAL A 47 -2.38 12.27 7.89
N TRP A 48 -3.70 12.42 7.73
CA TRP A 48 -4.56 11.32 7.30
C TRP A 48 -4.16 10.76 5.93
N LEU A 49 -3.96 11.62 4.93
CA LEU A 49 -3.53 11.23 3.60
C LEU A 49 -2.21 10.45 3.63
N SER A 50 -1.20 10.99 4.33
CA SER A 50 0.11 10.35 4.43
C SER A 50 0.02 8.98 5.10
N GLU A 51 -0.75 8.86 6.20
CA GLU A 51 -0.93 7.61 6.92
C GLU A 51 -1.59 6.53 6.06
N ILE A 52 -2.57 6.90 5.22
CA ILE A 52 -3.17 5.98 4.25
C ILE A 52 -2.18 5.60 3.14
N MET A 53 -1.39 6.54 2.64
CA MET A 53 -0.37 6.26 1.62
C MET A 53 0.76 5.35 2.13
N LEU A 54 1.18 5.54 3.37
CA LEU A 54 2.25 4.79 4.02
C LEU A 54 1.86 3.34 4.40
N GLN A 55 0.56 3.00 4.39
CA GLN A 55 0.15 1.61 4.62
C GLN A 55 0.81 0.67 3.62
N GLN A 56 1.75 -0.16 4.09
CA GLN A 56 2.52 -1.13 3.28
C GLN A 56 3.35 -0.51 2.13
N THR A 57 3.61 0.79 2.18
CA THR A 57 4.42 1.51 1.18
C THR A 57 5.55 2.26 1.90
N ARG A 58 6.75 2.25 1.31
CA ARG A 58 7.93 2.92 1.88
C ARG A 58 7.82 4.44 1.72
N VAL A 59 8.36 5.18 2.67
CA VAL A 59 8.35 6.65 2.73
C VAL A 59 8.85 7.28 1.43
N GLU A 60 9.97 6.79 0.90
CA GLU A 60 10.60 7.33 -0.32
C GLU A 60 9.70 7.19 -1.56
N ALA A 61 8.92 6.11 -1.61
CA ALA A 61 7.94 5.92 -2.68
C ALA A 61 6.71 6.81 -2.51
N VAL A 62 6.30 7.10 -1.26
CA VAL A 62 5.09 7.91 -0.97
C VAL A 62 5.29 9.39 -1.27
N ARG A 63 6.48 9.95 -0.97
CA ARG A 63 6.74 11.40 -1.09
C ARG A 63 6.26 12.03 -2.42
N PRO A 64 6.66 11.55 -3.61
CA PRO A 64 6.22 12.14 -4.88
C PRO A 64 4.71 11.96 -5.14
N TYR A 65 4.09 10.93 -4.57
CA TYR A 65 2.65 10.74 -4.67
C TYR A 65 1.88 11.71 -3.79
N PHE A 66 2.35 11.93 -2.57
CA PHE A 66 1.76 12.87 -1.63
C PHE A 66 1.73 14.29 -2.22
N GLU A 67 2.87 14.76 -2.74
CA GLU A 67 2.98 16.09 -3.35
C GLU A 67 2.06 16.23 -4.57
N ARG A 68 2.07 15.26 -5.48
CA ARG A 68 1.21 15.26 -6.67
C ARG A 68 -0.28 15.18 -6.32
N PHE A 69 -0.64 14.39 -5.31
CA PHE A 69 -2.01 14.22 -4.87
C PHE A 69 -2.55 15.53 -4.26
N LEU A 70 -1.78 16.17 -3.39
CA LEU A 70 -2.15 17.46 -2.80
C LEU A 70 -2.22 18.60 -3.82
N ALA A 71 -1.35 18.61 -4.82
CA ALA A 71 -1.40 19.61 -5.89
C ALA A 71 -2.74 19.55 -6.67
N ARG A 72 -3.37 18.38 -6.73
CA ARG A 72 -4.64 18.17 -7.46
C ARG A 72 -5.86 18.17 -6.56
N LEU A 73 -5.74 17.59 -5.37
CA LEU A 73 -6.80 17.40 -4.39
C LEU A 73 -6.33 17.96 -3.02
N PRO A 74 -6.28 19.29 -2.85
CA PRO A 74 -5.65 19.95 -1.70
C PRO A 74 -6.45 19.85 -0.40
N ASP A 75 -7.72 19.45 -0.46
CA ASP A 75 -8.62 19.44 0.69
C ASP A 75 -9.65 18.31 0.63
N ILE A 76 -10.44 18.18 1.69
CA ILE A 76 -11.50 17.16 1.83
C ILE A 76 -12.57 17.31 0.75
N GLN A 77 -12.94 18.55 0.39
CA GLN A 77 -13.98 18.81 -0.59
C GLN A 77 -13.55 18.36 -1.98
N SER A 78 -12.36 18.72 -2.43
CA SER A 78 -11.80 18.29 -3.71
C SER A 78 -11.67 16.77 -3.81
N LEU A 79 -11.22 16.12 -2.72
CA LEU A 79 -11.16 14.66 -2.64
C LEU A 79 -12.54 14.00 -2.71
N ALA A 80 -13.53 14.53 -2.00
CA ALA A 80 -14.89 13.99 -2.00
C ALA A 80 -15.55 14.08 -3.38
N CYS A 81 -15.29 15.16 -4.14
CA CYS A 81 -15.86 15.43 -5.45
C CYS A 81 -15.09 14.84 -6.63
N ALA A 82 -13.87 14.35 -6.42
CA ALA A 82 -13.02 13.80 -7.48
C ALA A 82 -13.70 12.65 -8.24
N GLY A 83 -13.49 12.59 -9.56
CA GLY A 83 -13.90 11.46 -10.38
C GLY A 83 -13.12 10.19 -10.06
N GLU A 84 -13.75 9.02 -10.17
CA GLU A 84 -13.09 7.76 -9.80
C GLU A 84 -11.82 7.49 -10.63
N ASP A 85 -11.90 7.69 -11.95
CA ASP A 85 -10.76 7.41 -12.84
C ASP A 85 -9.57 8.37 -12.55
N GLU A 86 -9.85 9.66 -12.27
CA GLU A 86 -8.85 10.63 -11.84
C GLU A 86 -8.19 10.21 -10.50
N LEU A 87 -9.02 9.84 -9.53
CA LEU A 87 -8.55 9.41 -8.22
C LEU A 87 -7.66 8.17 -8.32
N LEU A 88 -8.07 7.17 -9.10
CA LEU A 88 -7.31 5.95 -9.33
C LEU A 88 -6.01 6.24 -10.11
N LYS A 89 -6.03 7.21 -11.03
CA LYS A 89 -4.85 7.64 -11.79
C LYS A 89 -3.82 8.32 -10.89
N LEU A 90 -4.23 9.19 -9.98
CA LEU A 90 -3.35 9.81 -8.98
C LEU A 90 -2.69 8.78 -8.06
N TRP A 91 -3.38 7.65 -7.83
CA TRP A 91 -2.90 6.55 -6.98
C TRP A 91 -2.13 5.46 -7.71
N GLU A 92 -2.05 5.54 -9.05
CA GLU A 92 -1.43 4.52 -9.89
C GLU A 92 0.02 4.25 -9.50
N GLY A 93 0.33 2.98 -9.19
CA GLY A 93 1.66 2.55 -8.73
C GLY A 93 1.81 2.34 -7.23
N LEU A 94 1.00 2.99 -6.36
CA LEU A 94 1.01 2.75 -4.92
C LEU A 94 0.41 1.39 -4.53
N GLY A 95 -0.46 0.83 -5.36
CA GLY A 95 -1.16 -0.43 -5.07
C GLY A 95 -2.24 -0.30 -3.99
N TYR A 96 -2.88 -1.44 -3.65
CA TYR A 96 -3.94 -1.49 -2.63
C TYR A 96 -5.00 -0.39 -2.83
N TYR A 97 -5.58 -0.30 -4.03
CA TYR A 97 -6.46 0.77 -4.47
C TYR A 97 -7.72 0.96 -3.61
N ASN A 98 -8.12 -0.05 -2.83
CA ASN A 98 -9.18 0.11 -1.83
C ASN A 98 -8.86 1.19 -0.79
N ARG A 99 -7.57 1.52 -0.58
CA ARG A 99 -7.17 2.60 0.33
C ARG A 99 -7.70 3.94 -0.16
N VAL A 100 -7.45 4.29 -1.41
CA VAL A 100 -7.88 5.58 -1.96
C VAL A 100 -9.40 5.64 -2.15
N ARG A 101 -10.05 4.53 -2.48
CA ARG A 101 -11.52 4.47 -2.51
C ARG A 101 -12.14 4.67 -1.14
N ASN A 102 -11.59 4.05 -0.11
CA ASN A 102 -12.04 4.27 1.26
C ASN A 102 -11.74 5.68 1.73
N LEU A 103 -10.58 6.25 1.34
CA LEU A 103 -10.22 7.64 1.61
C LEU A 103 -11.29 8.59 1.04
N GLN A 104 -11.72 8.42 -0.22
CA GLN A 104 -12.78 9.21 -0.82
C GLN A 104 -14.14 9.00 -0.16
N LYS A 105 -14.51 7.75 0.12
CA LYS A 105 -15.77 7.45 0.84
C LYS A 105 -15.80 8.14 2.20
N ALA A 106 -14.69 8.09 2.94
CA ALA A 106 -14.57 8.78 4.21
C ALA A 106 -14.65 10.30 4.05
N ALA A 107 -14.01 10.87 3.01
CA ALA A 107 -14.11 12.30 2.71
C ALA A 107 -15.55 12.74 2.45
N ARG A 108 -16.34 11.96 1.72
CA ARG A 108 -17.78 12.25 1.50
C ARG A 108 -18.57 12.24 2.82
N ILE A 109 -18.33 11.27 3.68
CA ILE A 109 -18.96 11.20 5.02
C ILE A 109 -18.53 12.41 5.88
N ILE A 110 -17.27 12.84 5.78
CA ILE A 110 -16.77 14.03 6.50
C ILE A 110 -17.49 15.29 6.00
N MET A 111 -17.69 15.43 4.68
CA MET A 111 -18.48 16.54 4.13
C MET A 111 -19.93 16.53 4.62
N GLU A 112 -20.57 15.38 4.61
CA GLU A 112 -21.98 15.22 4.95
C GLU A 112 -22.27 15.37 6.44
N ASN A 113 -21.43 14.74 7.30
CA ASN A 113 -21.74 14.58 8.73
C ASN A 113 -20.90 15.47 9.65
N TYR A 114 -19.79 16.03 9.15
CA TYR A 114 -18.83 16.80 9.93
C TYR A 114 -18.49 18.15 9.28
N GLN A 115 -19.31 18.65 8.35
CA GLN A 115 -19.16 19.95 7.69
C GLN A 115 -17.78 20.15 6.99
N GLY A 116 -17.16 19.06 6.55
CA GLY A 116 -15.84 19.08 5.92
C GLY A 116 -14.66 19.07 6.89
N GLU A 117 -14.89 19.02 8.19
CA GLU A 117 -13.85 18.99 9.21
C GLU A 117 -13.59 17.55 9.70
N ILE A 118 -12.32 17.12 9.71
CA ILE A 118 -11.94 15.82 10.23
C ILE A 118 -12.14 15.80 11.75
N PRO A 119 -12.91 14.85 12.32
CA PRO A 119 -13.11 14.79 13.76
C PRO A 119 -11.81 14.47 14.51
N ALA A 120 -11.57 15.17 15.63
CA ALA A 120 -10.38 14.95 16.46
C ALA A 120 -10.46 13.67 17.32
N ASP A 121 -11.67 13.15 17.53
CA ASP A 121 -11.94 12.00 18.37
C ASP A 121 -11.61 10.68 17.65
N SER A 122 -10.79 9.83 18.27
CA SER A 122 -10.34 8.57 17.66
C SER A 122 -11.47 7.53 17.47
N GLU A 123 -12.53 7.57 18.27
CA GLU A 123 -13.67 6.66 18.12
C GLU A 123 -14.56 7.09 16.95
N LEU A 124 -14.72 8.41 16.74
CA LEU A 124 -15.41 8.94 15.56
C LEU A 124 -14.62 8.66 14.28
N LEU A 125 -13.31 8.84 14.31
CA LEU A 125 -12.43 8.49 13.18
C LEU A 125 -12.54 7.02 12.79
N GLN A 126 -12.60 6.11 13.75
CA GLN A 126 -12.73 4.66 13.48
C GLN A 126 -14.06 4.25 12.83
N LYS A 127 -15.09 5.10 12.85
CA LYS A 127 -16.35 4.88 12.13
C LYS A 127 -16.23 5.18 10.62
N LEU A 128 -15.16 5.86 10.20
CA LEU A 128 -14.94 6.21 8.81
C LEU A 128 -14.33 5.04 8.02
N PRO A 129 -14.72 4.84 6.76
CA PRO A 129 -14.19 3.76 5.92
C PRO A 129 -12.67 3.81 5.80
N GLY A 130 -12.00 2.68 6.04
CA GLY A 130 -10.55 2.54 5.90
C GLY A 130 -9.73 3.08 7.06
N ILE A 131 -10.35 3.61 8.12
CA ILE A 131 -9.67 4.10 9.32
C ILE A 131 -9.82 3.06 10.43
N GLY A 132 -8.72 2.39 10.76
CA GLY A 132 -8.61 1.51 11.92
C GLY A 132 -8.01 2.22 13.14
N SER A 133 -7.85 1.49 14.28
CA SER A 133 -7.29 2.03 15.52
C SER A 133 -5.94 2.74 15.32
N TYR A 134 -5.06 2.15 14.48
CA TYR A 134 -3.77 2.76 14.14
C TYR A 134 -3.93 4.15 13.50
N THR A 135 -4.65 4.22 12.37
CA THR A 135 -4.81 5.49 11.62
C THR A 135 -5.55 6.53 12.47
N ALA A 136 -6.58 6.11 13.23
CA ALA A 136 -7.29 6.98 14.14
C ALA A 136 -6.36 7.54 15.24
N GLY A 137 -5.53 6.66 15.84
CA GLY A 137 -4.53 7.08 16.83
C GLY A 137 -3.49 8.04 16.27
N ALA A 138 -2.99 7.77 15.05
CA ALA A 138 -2.03 8.64 14.37
C ALA A 138 -2.63 10.04 14.09
N VAL A 139 -3.81 10.10 13.46
CA VAL A 139 -4.48 11.38 13.17
C VAL A 139 -4.81 12.15 14.45
N SER A 140 -5.43 11.48 15.44
CA SER A 140 -5.81 12.12 16.70
C SER A 140 -4.61 12.66 17.48
N SER A 141 -3.49 11.91 17.50
CA SER A 141 -2.32 12.33 18.27
C SER A 141 -1.45 13.36 17.53
N ILE A 142 -1.21 13.16 16.23
CA ILE A 142 -0.29 14.00 15.46
C ILE A 142 -0.94 15.34 15.10
N ALA A 143 -2.18 15.33 14.58
CA ALA A 143 -2.85 16.53 14.13
C ALA A 143 -3.63 17.26 15.23
N PHE A 144 -4.09 16.55 16.25
CA PHE A 144 -4.96 17.12 17.30
C PHE A 144 -4.38 17.04 18.71
N GLY A 145 -3.17 16.51 18.88
CA GLY A 145 -2.50 16.43 20.19
C GLY A 145 -3.22 15.55 21.21
N LYS A 146 -4.06 14.59 20.78
CA LYS A 146 -4.77 13.71 21.69
C LYS A 146 -3.86 12.60 22.19
N LYS A 147 -3.96 12.23 23.46
CA LYS A 147 -3.20 11.15 24.09
C LYS A 147 -3.75 9.78 23.68
N VAL A 148 -3.53 9.40 22.43
CA VAL A 148 -3.98 8.12 21.86
C VAL A 148 -2.80 7.43 21.18
N PRO A 149 -2.56 6.12 21.43
CA PRO A 149 -1.46 5.39 20.81
C PRO A 149 -1.77 5.07 19.34
N ALA A 150 -0.71 5.07 18.52
CA ALA A 150 -0.74 4.65 17.13
C ALA A 150 0.15 3.40 16.95
N VAL A 151 -0.46 2.20 16.98
CA VAL A 151 0.27 0.93 16.98
C VAL A 151 0.25 0.29 15.61
N ASP A 152 1.33 0.49 14.83
CA ASP A 152 1.60 -0.16 13.54
C ASP A 152 2.53 -1.37 13.67
N GLY A 153 2.93 -1.95 12.54
CA GLY A 153 3.89 -3.06 12.51
C GLY A 153 5.28 -2.70 13.04
N ASN A 154 5.70 -1.43 12.96
CA ASN A 154 6.96 -0.96 13.51
C ASN A 154 6.87 -0.88 15.03
N VAL A 155 5.80 -0.30 15.54
CA VAL A 155 5.53 -0.17 16.98
C VAL A 155 5.39 -1.55 17.64
N PHE A 156 4.68 -2.50 17.01
CA PHE A 156 4.65 -3.90 17.49
C PHE A 156 6.04 -4.51 17.60
N ARG A 157 6.91 -4.30 16.61
CA ARG A 157 8.26 -4.83 16.62
C ARG A 157 9.11 -4.20 17.74
N VAL A 158 9.04 -2.89 17.89
CA VAL A 158 9.73 -2.18 18.98
C VAL A 158 9.25 -2.70 20.33
N TYR A 159 7.94 -2.75 20.56
CA TYR A 159 7.35 -3.25 21.80
C TYR A 159 7.79 -4.68 22.12
N THR A 160 7.63 -5.60 21.16
CA THR A 160 7.93 -7.02 21.40
C THR A 160 9.40 -7.28 21.67
N ARG A 161 10.31 -6.53 21.05
CA ARG A 161 11.74 -6.58 21.34
C ARG A 161 12.06 -5.95 22.70
N LEU A 162 11.49 -4.79 22.97
CA LEU A 162 11.70 -4.09 24.25
C LEU A 162 11.29 -4.95 25.44
N MET A 163 10.14 -5.62 25.34
CA MET A 163 9.54 -6.40 26.42
C MET A 163 9.82 -7.91 26.34
N MET A 164 10.52 -8.40 25.31
CA MET A 164 10.66 -9.83 24.98
C MET A 164 9.30 -10.55 24.94
N ASP A 165 8.27 -9.90 24.37
CA ASP A 165 6.93 -10.46 24.31
C ASP A 165 6.79 -11.41 23.11
N GLY A 166 6.68 -12.71 23.41
CA GLY A 166 6.58 -13.79 22.42
C GLY A 166 5.17 -14.09 21.94
N ARG A 167 4.17 -13.30 22.31
CA ARG A 167 2.80 -13.48 21.81
C ARG A 167 2.72 -13.12 20.31
N ASP A 168 1.84 -13.81 19.59
CA ASP A 168 1.65 -13.53 18.15
C ASP A 168 1.00 -12.15 17.95
N ILE A 169 1.72 -11.26 17.25
CA ILE A 169 1.26 -9.90 16.98
C ILE A 169 0.04 -9.81 16.05
N LEU A 170 -0.40 -10.91 15.44
CA LEU A 170 -1.62 -10.98 14.63
C LEU A 170 -2.88 -11.14 15.47
N GLN A 171 -2.76 -11.45 16.77
CA GLN A 171 -3.89 -11.59 17.67
C GLN A 171 -4.44 -10.23 18.14
N ASN A 172 -5.76 -10.08 18.13
CA ASN A 172 -6.40 -8.83 18.59
C ASN A 172 -6.15 -8.54 20.08
N THR A 173 -6.00 -9.58 20.90
CA THR A 173 -5.63 -9.45 22.31
C THR A 173 -4.27 -8.82 22.50
N MET A 174 -3.31 -9.17 21.63
CA MET A 174 -1.98 -8.57 21.62
C MET A 174 -2.04 -7.09 21.26
N ARG A 175 -2.85 -6.72 20.25
CA ARG A 175 -3.04 -5.32 19.87
C ARG A 175 -3.53 -4.48 21.02
N ARG A 176 -4.59 -4.90 21.69
CA ARG A 176 -5.17 -4.20 22.85
C ARG A 176 -4.17 -4.05 24.00
N ALA A 177 -3.38 -5.09 24.27
CA ALA A 177 -2.37 -5.05 25.32
C ALA A 177 -1.27 -4.01 25.02
N VAL A 178 -0.82 -3.92 23.77
CA VAL A 178 0.20 -2.94 23.34
C VAL A 178 -0.36 -1.52 23.34
N GLU A 179 -1.60 -1.33 22.85
CA GLU A 179 -2.29 -0.03 22.90
C GLU A 179 -2.42 0.47 24.34
N LEU A 180 -2.88 -0.38 25.29
CA LEU A 180 -2.97 -0.03 26.70
C LEU A 180 -1.61 0.33 27.29
N ALA A 181 -0.57 -0.48 27.04
CA ALA A 181 0.76 -0.24 27.56
C ALA A 181 1.32 1.12 27.09
N PHE A 182 1.14 1.49 25.83
CA PHE A 182 1.56 2.80 25.33
C PHE A 182 0.70 3.95 25.84
N THR A 183 -0.61 3.76 26.07
CA THR A 183 -1.49 4.79 26.64
C THR A 183 -0.99 5.30 27.99
N GLU A 184 -0.38 4.43 28.80
CA GLU A 184 0.16 4.79 30.13
C GLU A 184 1.41 5.70 30.04
N VAL A 185 2.23 5.54 28.99
CA VAL A 185 3.54 6.20 28.87
C VAL A 185 3.58 7.34 27.85
N ILE A 186 2.54 7.52 27.03
CA ILE A 186 2.45 8.67 26.11
C ILE A 186 2.38 9.97 26.91
N PRO A 187 3.29 10.94 26.66
CA PRO A 187 3.29 12.22 27.37
C PRO A 187 2.12 13.12 26.90
N GLU A 188 1.52 13.84 27.86
CA GLU A 188 0.37 14.73 27.61
C GLU A 188 0.68 15.86 26.62
N ASN A 189 1.89 16.39 26.68
CA ASN A 189 2.31 17.57 25.93
C ASN A 189 2.81 17.28 24.50
N ARG A 190 3.21 16.03 24.20
CA ARG A 190 3.81 15.65 22.92
C ARG A 190 3.37 14.27 22.43
N PRO A 191 2.06 13.93 22.43
CA PRO A 191 1.60 12.60 22.08
C PRO A 191 1.88 12.24 20.61
N GLY A 192 1.74 13.19 19.69
CA GLY A 192 2.03 12.99 18.27
C GLY A 192 3.50 12.73 17.99
N ASP A 193 4.40 13.50 18.63
CA ASP A 193 5.85 13.29 18.50
C ASP A 193 6.27 11.93 19.04
N PHE A 194 5.69 11.49 20.15
CA PHE A 194 5.96 10.17 20.74
C PHE A 194 5.58 9.03 19.81
N ASN A 195 4.37 9.08 19.22
CA ASN A 195 3.94 8.09 18.24
C ASN A 195 4.83 8.11 16.98
N GLN A 196 5.17 9.29 16.48
CA GLN A 196 6.08 9.42 15.34
C GLN A 196 7.49 8.90 15.67
N ALA A 197 8.00 9.14 16.88
CA ALA A 197 9.30 8.65 17.33
C ALA A 197 9.35 7.10 17.38
N LEU A 198 8.28 6.44 17.85
CA LEU A 198 8.18 4.98 17.84
C LEU A 198 8.19 4.43 16.40
N MET A 199 7.40 5.02 15.51
CA MET A 199 7.35 4.62 14.10
C MET A 199 8.70 4.85 13.42
N GLU A 200 9.35 6.00 13.67
CA GLU A 200 10.67 6.35 13.14
C GLU A 200 11.75 5.37 13.63
N LEU A 201 11.78 5.07 14.94
CA LEU A 201 12.69 4.11 15.50
C LEU A 201 12.57 2.74 14.82
N GLY A 202 11.33 2.29 14.60
CA GLY A 202 11.07 1.06 13.87
C GLY A 202 11.52 1.12 12.40
N ALA A 203 11.40 2.27 11.75
CA ALA A 203 11.74 2.42 10.34
C ALA A 203 13.25 2.48 10.07
N VAL A 204 14.05 3.11 10.94
CA VAL A 204 15.45 3.44 10.65
C VAL A 204 16.47 2.73 11.53
N THR A 205 16.09 2.29 12.75
CA THR A 205 16.99 1.71 13.75
C THR A 205 16.61 0.27 14.11
N CYS A 206 15.40 0.05 14.60
CA CYS A 206 14.88 -1.28 14.98
C CYS A 206 14.35 -2.03 13.75
N LEU A 207 15.22 -2.41 12.81
CA LEU A 207 14.88 -2.92 11.48
C LEU A 207 14.16 -4.28 11.51
N PRO A 208 13.24 -4.55 10.53
CA PRO A 208 12.47 -5.79 10.50
C PRO A 208 13.25 -7.00 9.98
N ASN A 209 14.25 -6.79 9.14
CA ASN A 209 15.03 -7.83 8.49
C ASN A 209 16.51 -7.69 8.83
N GLY A 210 17.17 -8.79 9.17
CA GLY A 210 18.55 -8.79 9.60
C GLY A 210 18.76 -8.25 11.03
N ALA A 211 19.99 -7.92 11.38
CA ALA A 211 20.33 -7.35 12.68
C ALA A 211 19.83 -5.90 12.78
N PRO A 212 19.10 -5.53 13.83
CA PRO A 212 18.77 -4.14 14.10
C PRO A 212 20.01 -3.35 14.52
N LYS A 213 19.97 -2.02 14.39
CA LYS A 213 21.07 -1.12 14.76
C LYS A 213 20.98 -0.78 16.25
N CYS A 214 21.22 -1.77 17.12
CA CYS A 214 21.02 -1.60 18.55
C CYS A 214 21.99 -0.60 19.19
N THR A 215 23.20 -0.45 18.66
CA THR A 215 24.18 0.56 19.11
C THR A 215 23.72 2.01 18.93
N ASP A 216 22.83 2.25 17.97
CA ASP A 216 22.27 3.58 17.67
C ASP A 216 20.86 3.77 18.30
N CYS A 217 20.42 2.78 19.10
CA CYS A 217 19.05 2.76 19.62
C CYS A 217 18.95 3.49 20.96
N PRO A 218 18.08 4.49 21.12
CA PRO A 218 17.90 5.20 22.39
C PRO A 218 17.37 4.31 23.50
N LEU A 219 16.75 3.16 23.13
CA LEU A 219 16.19 2.20 24.09
C LEU A 219 17.11 1.02 24.38
N GLN A 220 18.37 1.06 23.92
CA GLN A 220 19.32 -0.05 24.03
C GLN A 220 19.42 -0.62 25.45
N GLU A 221 19.64 0.25 26.43
CA GLU A 221 19.88 -0.15 27.82
C GLU A 221 18.67 -0.77 28.50
N ILE A 222 17.46 -0.41 28.06
CA ILE A 222 16.20 -0.92 28.62
C ILE A 222 15.58 -2.05 27.80
N CYS A 223 16.19 -2.41 26.65
CA CYS A 223 15.65 -3.40 25.74
C CYS A 223 15.99 -4.83 26.17
N LEU A 224 15.00 -5.60 26.60
CA LEU A 224 15.19 -6.96 27.11
C LEU A 224 15.75 -7.92 26.06
N SER A 225 15.28 -7.84 24.82
CA SER A 225 15.79 -8.70 23.74
C SER A 225 17.23 -8.40 23.39
N HIS A 226 17.66 -7.13 23.51
CA HIS A 226 19.06 -6.76 23.32
C HIS A 226 19.97 -7.27 24.44
N GLN A 227 19.56 -7.08 25.69
CA GLN A 227 20.27 -7.62 26.85
C GLN A 227 20.44 -9.15 26.79
N SER A 228 19.53 -9.84 26.09
CA SER A 228 19.53 -11.29 25.91
C SER A 228 20.10 -11.76 24.57
N GLY A 229 20.50 -10.86 23.67
CA GLY A 229 21.03 -11.18 22.34
C GLY A 229 20.04 -11.91 21.42
N CYS A 230 18.73 -11.63 21.55
CA CYS A 230 17.68 -12.38 20.83
C CYS A 230 16.69 -11.49 20.04
N GLU A 231 17.13 -10.30 19.61
CA GLU A 231 16.28 -9.30 18.93
C GLU A 231 15.63 -9.83 17.67
N THR A 232 16.32 -10.69 16.92
CA THR A 232 15.81 -11.26 15.66
C THR A 232 14.70 -12.29 15.86
N GLY A 233 14.52 -12.81 17.09
CA GLY A 233 13.41 -13.69 17.46
C GLY A 233 12.05 -13.00 17.55
N TYR A 234 12.03 -11.66 17.54
CA TYR A 234 10.82 -10.86 17.69
C TYR A 234 10.61 -9.92 16.49
N PRO A 235 9.34 -9.66 16.13
CA PRO A 235 8.08 -10.17 16.65
C PRO A 235 7.78 -11.60 16.21
N VAL A 236 7.05 -12.34 17.01
CA VAL A 236 6.49 -13.65 16.64
C VAL A 236 5.25 -13.43 15.76
N LYS A 237 5.17 -14.20 14.67
CA LYS A 237 4.04 -14.17 13.71
C LYS A 237 3.70 -15.58 13.25
N THR A 238 2.42 -15.90 13.25
CA THR A 238 1.94 -17.10 12.57
C THR A 238 2.30 -17.07 11.09
N PRO A 239 2.85 -18.17 10.53
CA PRO A 239 3.17 -18.26 9.10
C PRO A 239 1.95 -18.01 8.23
N LYS A 240 2.15 -17.26 7.14
CA LYS A 240 1.07 -17.03 6.17
C LYS A 240 0.79 -18.27 5.34
N LYS A 241 -0.49 -18.47 5.00
CA LYS A 241 -0.88 -19.52 4.03
C LYS A 241 -0.19 -19.29 2.68
N PRO A 242 0.14 -20.38 1.93
CA PRO A 242 0.68 -20.27 0.58
C PRO A 242 -0.24 -19.44 -0.32
N ARG A 243 0.36 -18.71 -1.28
CA ARG A 243 -0.40 -17.94 -2.27
C ARG A 243 -1.05 -18.87 -3.29
N LYS A 244 -2.24 -18.50 -3.75
CA LYS A 244 -2.87 -19.17 -4.89
C LYS A 244 -2.17 -18.70 -6.17
N ILE A 245 -1.67 -19.63 -6.97
CA ILE A 245 -1.09 -19.36 -8.29
C ILE A 245 -2.23 -19.33 -9.32
N GLU A 246 -2.24 -18.32 -10.17
CA GLU A 246 -3.19 -18.16 -11.27
C GLU A 246 -2.41 -17.87 -12.56
N GLU A 247 -2.56 -18.76 -13.53
CA GLU A 247 -1.99 -18.59 -14.86
C GLU A 247 -2.89 -17.71 -15.73
N LYS A 248 -2.27 -16.86 -16.54
CA LYS A 248 -2.97 -15.91 -17.43
C LYS A 248 -2.21 -15.71 -18.73
N THR A 249 -2.95 -15.58 -19.82
CA THR A 249 -2.42 -15.14 -21.10
C THR A 249 -2.84 -13.71 -21.34
N ILE A 250 -1.87 -12.79 -21.51
CA ILE A 250 -2.09 -11.36 -21.69
C ILE A 250 -1.91 -11.00 -23.16
N LEU A 251 -2.86 -10.25 -23.72
CA LEU A 251 -2.87 -9.91 -25.12
C LEU A 251 -2.69 -8.40 -25.30
N ILE A 252 -1.62 -7.98 -25.96
CA ILE A 252 -1.48 -6.62 -26.48
C ILE A 252 -2.00 -6.62 -27.91
N ILE A 253 -3.27 -6.28 -28.06
CA ILE A 253 -3.91 -6.21 -29.38
C ILE A 253 -3.84 -4.77 -29.86
N GLN A 254 -3.19 -4.55 -30.99
CA GLN A 254 -2.92 -3.21 -31.50
C GLN A 254 -3.24 -3.15 -33.01
N ASN A 255 -3.91 -2.09 -33.42
CA ASN A 255 -3.84 -1.63 -34.80
C ASN A 255 -2.73 -0.58 -34.94
N GLU A 256 -2.67 0.22 -36.00
CA GLU A 256 -1.58 1.18 -36.22
C GLU A 256 -1.33 2.13 -35.06
N THR A 257 -2.36 2.67 -34.44
CA THR A 257 -2.25 3.73 -33.41
C THR A 257 -2.91 3.39 -32.09
N LYS A 258 -3.93 2.53 -32.11
CA LYS A 258 -4.76 2.24 -30.93
C LYS A 258 -4.46 0.85 -30.37
N THR A 259 -4.56 0.73 -29.08
CA THR A 259 -4.36 -0.53 -28.32
C THR A 259 -5.64 -0.88 -27.56
N ALA A 260 -5.98 -2.15 -27.55
CA ALA A 260 -7.12 -2.68 -26.80
C ALA A 260 -6.85 -2.67 -25.31
N ILE A 261 -7.75 -2.05 -24.55
CA ILE A 261 -7.83 -2.14 -23.08
C ILE A 261 -9.27 -2.39 -22.67
N ARG A 262 -9.48 -2.85 -21.44
CA ARG A 262 -10.82 -2.96 -20.87
C ARG A 262 -10.83 -2.49 -19.42
N LYS A 263 -11.97 -2.01 -18.95
CA LYS A 263 -12.20 -1.74 -17.54
C LYS A 263 -12.53 -3.07 -16.82
N ARG A 264 -11.88 -3.32 -15.71
CA ARG A 264 -12.16 -4.48 -14.86
C ARG A 264 -13.49 -4.26 -14.13
N PRO A 265 -14.19 -5.36 -13.72
CA PRO A 265 -15.38 -5.25 -12.88
C PRO A 265 -15.13 -4.43 -11.60
N ASP A 266 -16.18 -3.84 -11.05
CA ASP A 266 -16.12 -3.02 -9.82
C ASP A 266 -15.88 -3.82 -8.55
N HIS A 267 -15.70 -5.13 -8.67
CA HIS A 267 -15.43 -6.05 -7.56
C HIS A 267 -14.23 -6.96 -7.86
N GLY A 268 -13.65 -7.50 -6.80
CA GLY A 268 -12.51 -8.42 -6.90
C GLY A 268 -11.15 -7.72 -6.94
N LEU A 269 -10.14 -8.47 -7.39
CA LEU A 269 -8.76 -7.98 -7.45
C LEU A 269 -8.60 -6.91 -8.53
N LEU A 270 -7.99 -5.77 -8.20
CA LEU A 270 -7.79 -4.64 -9.12
C LEU A 270 -9.10 -4.10 -9.72
N ALA A 271 -10.20 -4.13 -8.96
CA ALA A 271 -11.51 -3.67 -9.39
C ALA A 271 -11.48 -2.27 -10.00
N GLY A 272 -12.25 -2.03 -11.06
CA GLY A 272 -12.43 -0.73 -11.71
C GLY A 272 -11.19 -0.14 -12.39
N LEU A 273 -10.04 -0.81 -12.33
CA LEU A 273 -8.82 -0.42 -13.06
C LEU A 273 -8.87 -0.94 -14.50
N TYR A 274 -7.99 -0.41 -15.33
CA TYR A 274 -7.88 -0.87 -16.72
C TYR A 274 -6.80 -1.94 -16.88
N GLU A 275 -7.05 -2.87 -17.79
CA GLU A 275 -6.12 -3.95 -18.11
C GLU A 275 -6.05 -4.21 -19.60
N PHE A 276 -4.96 -4.84 -20.05
CA PHE A 276 -4.93 -5.48 -21.36
C PHE A 276 -5.87 -6.69 -21.38
N PRO A 277 -6.47 -7.03 -22.53
CA PRO A 277 -7.22 -8.27 -22.70
C PRO A 277 -6.46 -9.45 -22.12
N SER A 278 -7.12 -10.26 -21.31
CA SER A 278 -6.50 -11.42 -20.66
C SER A 278 -7.42 -12.64 -20.70
N LEU A 279 -6.81 -13.79 -20.96
CA LEU A 279 -7.45 -15.11 -20.98
C LEU A 279 -6.95 -15.96 -19.80
N PRO A 280 -7.79 -16.83 -19.25
CA PRO A 280 -7.37 -17.77 -18.20
C PRO A 280 -6.42 -18.83 -18.75
N GLY A 281 -5.46 -19.24 -17.91
CA GLY A 281 -4.48 -20.27 -18.26
C GLY A 281 -3.35 -19.78 -19.14
N ARG A 282 -2.41 -20.70 -19.40
CA ARG A 282 -1.27 -20.49 -20.29
C ARG A 282 -1.62 -21.05 -21.68
N LEU A 283 -1.93 -20.18 -22.63
CA LEU A 283 -2.32 -20.55 -23.98
C LEU A 283 -1.16 -20.42 -24.95
N ASN A 284 -1.14 -21.24 -26.00
CA ASN A 284 -0.21 -21.11 -27.12
C ASN A 284 -0.71 -20.10 -28.17
N ALA A 285 0.15 -19.74 -29.12
CA ALA A 285 -0.14 -18.73 -30.14
C ALA A 285 -1.31 -19.10 -31.05
N GLU A 286 -1.45 -20.39 -31.41
CA GLU A 286 -2.51 -20.88 -32.29
C GLU A 286 -3.90 -20.71 -31.63
N THR A 287 -4.01 -21.12 -30.37
CA THR A 287 -5.25 -20.97 -29.57
C THR A 287 -5.60 -19.48 -29.41
N VAL A 288 -4.60 -18.63 -29.14
CA VAL A 288 -4.81 -17.18 -29.02
C VAL A 288 -5.33 -16.59 -30.34
N LEU A 289 -4.73 -16.96 -31.47
CA LEU A 289 -5.16 -16.50 -32.79
C LEU A 289 -6.61 -16.92 -33.11
N SER A 290 -6.99 -18.17 -32.76
CA SER A 290 -8.38 -18.65 -32.95
C SER A 290 -9.37 -17.78 -32.17
N ILE A 291 -9.09 -17.55 -30.87
CA ILE A 291 -9.92 -16.73 -29.99
C ILE A 291 -10.04 -15.29 -30.50
N VAL A 292 -8.96 -14.68 -30.96
CA VAL A 292 -8.96 -13.32 -31.51
C VAL A 292 -9.77 -13.26 -32.80
N LYS A 293 -9.68 -14.25 -33.70
CA LYS A 293 -10.51 -14.34 -34.89
C LYS A 293 -12.00 -14.52 -34.58
N GLU A 294 -12.32 -15.41 -33.64
CA GLU A 294 -13.70 -15.65 -33.17
C GLU A 294 -14.32 -14.40 -32.54
N SER A 295 -13.49 -13.52 -32.01
CA SER A 295 -13.94 -12.22 -31.47
C SER A 295 -14.22 -11.16 -32.56
N GLY A 296 -14.08 -11.51 -33.83
CA GLY A 296 -14.35 -10.61 -34.95
C GLY A 296 -13.20 -9.72 -35.36
N LEU A 297 -12.00 -9.95 -34.82
CA LEU A 297 -10.79 -9.21 -35.20
C LEU A 297 -10.02 -9.98 -36.28
N SER A 298 -9.30 -9.24 -37.14
CA SER A 298 -8.48 -9.81 -38.24
C SER A 298 -6.98 -9.69 -37.85
N PRO A 299 -6.39 -10.72 -37.17
CA PRO A 299 -4.99 -10.69 -36.81
C PRO A 299 -4.10 -10.85 -38.04
N LEU A 300 -3.14 -9.92 -38.22
CA LEU A 300 -2.13 -9.92 -39.27
C LEU A 300 -0.84 -10.59 -38.79
N TYR A 301 -0.51 -10.40 -37.51
CA TYR A 301 0.75 -10.87 -36.95
C TYR A 301 0.60 -11.17 -35.44
N ILE A 302 1.31 -12.20 -34.97
CA ILE A 302 1.43 -12.51 -33.56
C ILE A 302 2.89 -12.78 -33.20
N SER A 303 3.33 -12.26 -32.05
CA SER A 303 4.64 -12.60 -31.47
C SER A 303 4.55 -12.79 -29.98
N SER A 304 5.40 -13.68 -29.44
CA SER A 304 5.50 -13.87 -28.00
C SER A 304 6.24 -12.70 -27.36
N LEU A 305 5.73 -12.21 -26.24
CA LEU A 305 6.38 -11.20 -25.38
C LEU A 305 7.12 -11.82 -24.21
N GLY A 306 7.05 -13.17 -24.07
CA GLY A 306 7.65 -13.92 -22.98
C GLY A 306 6.77 -13.99 -21.72
N ASP A 307 7.37 -14.58 -20.70
CA ASP A 307 6.71 -14.86 -19.42
C ASP A 307 7.09 -13.81 -18.38
N THR A 308 6.14 -13.49 -17.52
CA THR A 308 6.37 -12.63 -16.35
C THR A 308 5.49 -13.06 -15.18
N LYS A 309 5.79 -12.57 -14.00
CA LYS A 309 4.95 -12.83 -12.81
C LYS A 309 4.70 -11.57 -12.01
N HIS A 310 3.54 -11.54 -11.35
CA HIS A 310 3.23 -10.50 -10.39
C HIS A 310 2.69 -11.11 -9.09
N ILE A 311 3.21 -10.62 -7.96
CA ILE A 311 2.91 -11.17 -6.64
C ILE A 311 2.00 -10.22 -5.89
N PHE A 312 0.80 -10.68 -5.55
CA PHE A 312 -0.13 -10.01 -4.63
C PHE A 312 -0.02 -10.63 -3.22
N THR A 313 -0.72 -10.08 -2.27
CA THR A 313 -0.70 -10.56 -0.88
C THR A 313 -1.11 -12.03 -0.76
N HIS A 314 -2.18 -12.45 -1.47
CA HIS A 314 -2.78 -13.78 -1.37
C HIS A 314 -2.76 -14.58 -2.68
N ARG A 315 -2.27 -13.98 -3.77
CA ARG A 315 -2.22 -14.59 -5.10
C ARG A 315 -0.90 -14.29 -5.79
N GLU A 316 -0.56 -15.11 -6.75
CA GLU A 316 0.53 -14.89 -7.71
C GLU A 316 -0.03 -15.09 -9.11
N TRP A 317 0.14 -14.11 -9.99
CA TRP A 317 -0.13 -14.28 -11.40
C TRP A 317 1.13 -14.69 -12.12
N GLN A 318 1.04 -15.82 -12.85
CA GLN A 318 2.03 -16.24 -13.83
C GLN A 318 1.45 -15.94 -15.21
N MET A 319 2.12 -15.05 -15.94
CA MET A 319 1.56 -14.46 -17.14
C MET A 319 2.44 -14.73 -18.34
N THR A 320 1.83 -15.24 -19.42
CA THR A 320 2.43 -15.36 -20.76
C THR A 320 1.84 -14.24 -21.62
N GLY A 321 2.65 -13.50 -22.35
CA GLY A 321 2.19 -12.37 -23.16
C GLY A 321 2.32 -12.60 -24.66
N TYR A 322 1.36 -12.06 -25.41
CA TYR A 322 1.42 -11.99 -26.86
C TYR A 322 1.14 -10.57 -27.35
N TYR A 323 1.93 -10.13 -28.32
CA TYR A 323 1.65 -8.97 -29.13
C TYR A 323 0.94 -9.42 -30.40
N ILE A 324 -0.20 -8.78 -30.70
CA ILE A 324 -1.05 -9.11 -31.84
C ILE A 324 -1.33 -7.83 -32.62
N ARG A 325 -0.85 -7.77 -33.84
CA ARG A 325 -1.21 -6.70 -34.78
C ARG A 325 -2.46 -7.13 -35.53
N ILE A 326 -3.44 -6.27 -35.55
CA ILE A 326 -4.69 -6.47 -36.29
C ILE A 326 -4.79 -5.47 -37.44
N ASP A 327 -5.63 -5.80 -38.43
CA ASP A 327 -6.02 -4.93 -39.52
C ASP A 327 -6.86 -3.74 -39.00
N GLU A 328 -7.24 -2.85 -39.90
CA GLU A 328 -8.10 -1.73 -39.55
C GLU A 328 -9.36 -2.20 -38.81
N LEU A 329 -9.71 -1.42 -37.77
CA LEU A 329 -10.92 -1.67 -37.00
C LEU A 329 -12.13 -1.32 -37.92
N SER A 330 -12.93 -2.30 -38.26
CA SER A 330 -14.23 -2.00 -38.87
C SER A 330 -15.10 -1.19 -37.88
N PRO A 331 -16.01 -0.32 -38.36
CA PRO A 331 -16.92 0.42 -37.46
C PRO A 331 -17.73 -0.49 -36.52
N VAL A 332 -17.99 -1.73 -36.95
CA VAL A 332 -18.64 -2.78 -36.13
C VAL A 332 -17.70 -3.29 -35.01
N ALA A 333 -16.39 -3.32 -35.23
CA ALA A 333 -15.42 -3.77 -34.23
C ALA A 333 -15.16 -2.68 -33.18
N GLU A 334 -15.29 -1.40 -33.48
CA GLU A 334 -15.20 -0.32 -32.48
C GLU A 334 -16.36 -0.34 -31.48
N THR A 335 -17.52 -0.87 -31.88
CA THR A 335 -18.75 -0.97 -31.07
C THR A 335 -19.10 -2.39 -30.63
N ALA A 336 -18.20 -3.37 -30.86
CA ALA A 336 -18.47 -4.78 -30.55
C ALA A 336 -18.64 -4.98 -29.04
N GLU A 337 -19.87 -4.85 -28.57
CA GLU A 337 -20.30 -5.16 -27.19
C GLU A 337 -19.86 -6.57 -26.72
N LYS A 338 -19.64 -7.50 -27.66
CA LYS A 338 -19.16 -8.87 -27.38
C LYS A 338 -17.74 -8.94 -26.79
N LEU A 339 -16.90 -7.95 -27.04
CA LEU A 339 -15.49 -8.00 -26.63
C LEU A 339 -15.20 -7.25 -25.34
N HIS A 340 -16.07 -6.34 -24.90
CA HIS A 340 -15.86 -5.46 -23.76
C HIS A 340 -14.50 -4.72 -23.75
N TYR A 341 -13.89 -4.52 -24.95
CA TYR A 341 -12.63 -3.82 -25.12
C TYR A 341 -12.88 -2.45 -25.77
N MET A 342 -12.08 -1.47 -25.35
CA MET A 342 -12.00 -0.17 -26.03
C MET A 342 -10.62 -0.06 -26.68
N PHE A 343 -10.58 0.47 -27.88
CA PHE A 343 -9.33 0.78 -28.58
C PHE A 343 -8.99 2.24 -28.34
N VAL A 344 -7.89 2.49 -27.67
CA VAL A 344 -7.46 3.83 -27.26
C VAL A 344 -6.03 4.11 -27.71
N ASP A 345 -5.74 5.39 -27.96
CA ASP A 345 -4.39 5.82 -28.27
C ASP A 345 -3.43 5.52 -27.12
N LYS A 346 -2.22 5.12 -27.45
CA LYS A 346 -1.19 4.77 -26.49
C LYS A 346 -0.91 5.90 -25.48
N ASN A 347 -0.90 7.16 -25.92
CA ASN A 347 -0.67 8.31 -25.05
C ASN A 347 -1.85 8.51 -24.07
N GLN A 348 -3.09 8.18 -24.49
CA GLN A 348 -4.24 8.22 -23.61
C GLN A 348 -4.17 7.13 -22.53
N ILE A 349 -3.68 5.91 -22.86
CA ILE A 349 -3.47 4.87 -21.84
C ILE A 349 -2.59 5.39 -20.72
N GLU A 350 -1.48 6.05 -21.06
CA GLU A 350 -0.54 6.57 -20.06
C GLU A 350 -1.09 7.73 -19.23
N ARG A 351 -1.86 8.62 -19.85
CA ARG A 351 -2.32 9.86 -19.20
C ARG A 351 -3.64 9.72 -18.47
N THR A 352 -4.54 8.90 -18.97
CA THR A 352 -5.93 8.89 -18.55
C THR A 352 -6.35 7.62 -17.84
N TYR A 353 -5.90 6.46 -18.31
CA TYR A 353 -6.39 5.17 -17.81
C TYR A 353 -5.45 4.61 -16.72
N PRO A 354 -5.96 4.34 -15.49
CA PRO A 354 -5.15 3.74 -14.44
C PRO A 354 -4.92 2.25 -14.71
N VAL A 355 -3.69 1.90 -15.15
CA VAL A 355 -3.26 0.53 -15.42
C VAL A 355 -2.38 0.04 -14.26
N PRO A 356 -2.74 -1.06 -13.55
CA PRO A 356 -1.98 -1.53 -12.41
C PRO A 356 -0.56 -1.95 -12.76
N SER A 357 0.35 -1.84 -11.77
CA SER A 357 1.75 -2.26 -11.89
C SER A 357 1.94 -3.73 -12.26
N ALA A 358 0.92 -4.57 -12.08
CA ALA A 358 0.91 -5.94 -12.58
C ALA A 358 1.15 -6.05 -14.09
N TYR A 359 0.78 -5.02 -14.83
CA TYR A 359 0.98 -4.94 -16.29
C TYR A 359 2.18 -4.09 -16.72
N SER A 360 3.04 -3.65 -15.79
CA SER A 360 4.17 -2.76 -16.08
C SER A 360 5.14 -3.33 -17.13
N PHE A 361 5.33 -4.65 -17.16
CA PHE A 361 6.13 -5.30 -18.19
C PHE A 361 5.53 -5.05 -19.59
N TYR A 362 4.23 -5.28 -19.75
CA TYR A 362 3.52 -5.11 -21.01
C TYR A 362 3.40 -3.65 -21.45
N MET A 363 3.24 -2.72 -20.49
CA MET A 363 3.30 -1.28 -20.75
C MET A 363 4.66 -0.85 -21.34
N LYS A 364 5.75 -1.45 -20.85
CA LYS A 364 7.10 -1.19 -21.42
C LYS A 364 7.23 -1.74 -22.85
N GLN A 365 6.70 -2.93 -23.12
CA GLN A 365 6.70 -3.50 -24.46
C GLN A 365 5.90 -2.65 -25.44
N LEU A 366 4.77 -2.11 -25.02
CA LEU A 366 3.97 -1.18 -25.81
C LEU A 366 4.77 0.09 -26.16
N LYS A 367 5.63 0.58 -25.27
CA LYS A 367 6.54 1.72 -25.52
C LYS A 367 7.64 1.37 -26.54
N GLY A 368 8.17 0.17 -26.47
CA GLY A 368 9.24 -0.31 -27.37
C GLY A 368 8.76 -0.69 -28.76
N ALA A 369 7.50 -1.13 -28.91
CA ALA A 369 6.94 -1.56 -30.18
C ALA A 369 6.82 -0.44 -31.25
N SER A 370 6.96 0.83 -30.84
CA SER A 370 7.06 1.97 -31.79
C SER A 370 8.37 2.01 -32.56
N ALA A 371 9.32 1.12 -32.25
CA ALA A 371 10.65 1.06 -32.87
C ALA A 371 10.87 -0.22 -33.71
N MET A 372 9.84 -1.06 -33.89
CA MET A 372 9.99 -2.23 -34.77
C MET A 372 9.85 -1.81 -36.24
N PRO A 373 10.71 -2.32 -37.14
CA PRO A 373 10.74 -1.89 -38.54
C PRO A 373 9.41 -2.23 -39.21
N THR A 374 8.84 -1.23 -39.85
CA THR A 374 7.87 -1.44 -40.93
C THR A 374 8.53 -2.32 -41.99
N ASP A 375 7.96 -3.48 -42.24
CA ASP A 375 8.25 -4.48 -43.27
C ASP A 375 9.31 -4.08 -44.30
N LYS A 376 10.37 -4.87 -44.36
CA LYS A 376 10.96 -5.16 -45.68
C LYS A 376 10.08 -6.24 -46.31
N LYS A 377 9.47 -5.83 -47.43
CA LYS A 377 8.78 -6.69 -48.38
C LYS A 377 9.58 -7.93 -48.76
#